data_8244e6845492b7d21c8c79dd53a114e1
#
_entry.id   8244e6845492b7d21c8c79dd53a114e1
#
_cell.length_a   1.000
_cell.length_b   1.000
_cell.length_c   1.000
_cell.angle_alpha   90.00
_cell.angle_beta   90.00
_cell.angle_gamma   90.00
#
_symmetry.space_group_name_H-M   'P 1'
#
loop_
_entity.id
_entity.type
_entity.pdbx_description
1 polymer ?
#
loop_
_entity_poly.entity_id
_entity_poly.type
_entity_poly.pdbx_seq_one_letter_code
_entity_poly.pdbx_strand_id
1 'polypeptide(L)'
;MAVRSAREVAYETIRSRIITMELKPGDELNDRELAQELGISRTPMREALIMLNIAHMVTIKPQSGTHVAPIDLKLMEMEQFSRFTLEKEMLNRIRGTLTPEQEEAYRFNIESYRQLERETGAERREIRMLDLDNAFHRMAFTLCGMEEHFDHMLSTFQHIERLRKFSLQTDENKSVCAAHTRILEAVLHGSEEDVSRALSDHLNRYRLSVEQARQRHPDYFTEE
;
A
#
# COMPACT_ATOMS: atom_id res chain seq x y z
N MET A 1 3.52 -11.28 23.22
CA MET A 1 3.09 -11.30 21.81
C MET A 1 2.05 -12.38 21.63
N ALA A 2 0.86 -12.05 21.13
CA ALA A 2 -0.14 -13.05 20.80
C ALA A 2 0.38 -13.94 19.66
N VAL A 3 0.27 -15.26 19.82
CA VAL A 3 0.62 -16.22 18.78
C VAL A 3 -0.39 -16.05 17.63
N ARG A 4 0.07 -15.66 16.44
CA ARG A 4 -0.81 -15.58 15.25
C ARG A 4 -1.36 -16.96 14.93
N SER A 5 -2.64 -17.03 14.61
CA SER A 5 -3.28 -18.26 14.15
C SER A 5 -2.76 -18.68 12.76
N ALA A 6 -2.83 -19.97 12.43
CA ALA A 6 -2.45 -20.47 11.11
C ALA A 6 -3.22 -19.78 9.98
N ARG A 7 -4.50 -19.39 10.22
CA ARG A 7 -5.33 -18.63 9.29
C ARG A 7 -4.77 -17.23 9.05
N GLU A 8 -4.38 -16.51 10.11
CA GLU A 8 -3.80 -15.16 10.00
C GLU A 8 -2.46 -15.19 9.26
N VAL A 9 -1.61 -16.17 9.56
CA VAL A 9 -0.34 -16.35 8.83
C VAL A 9 -0.59 -16.61 7.35
N ALA A 10 -1.55 -17.49 7.01
CA ALA A 10 -1.91 -17.78 5.63
C ALA A 10 -2.45 -16.52 4.92
N TYR A 11 -3.37 -15.81 5.56
CA TYR A 11 -3.94 -14.56 5.02
C TYR A 11 -2.85 -13.55 4.69
N GLU A 12 -1.99 -13.22 5.65
CA GLU A 12 -0.92 -12.23 5.46
C GLU A 12 0.11 -12.67 4.41
N THR A 13 0.43 -13.97 4.36
CA THR A 13 1.39 -14.49 3.37
C THR A 13 0.83 -14.37 1.95
N ILE A 14 -0.39 -14.85 1.71
CA ILE A 14 -1.01 -14.78 0.38
C ILE A 14 -1.29 -13.33 -0.02
N ARG A 15 -1.78 -12.51 0.94
CA ARG A 15 -1.95 -11.07 0.74
C ARG A 15 -0.66 -10.39 0.27
N SER A 16 0.44 -10.65 0.97
CA SER A 16 1.76 -10.08 0.63
C SER A 16 2.19 -10.48 -0.79
N ARG A 17 2.03 -11.76 -1.16
CA ARG A 17 2.36 -12.25 -2.50
C ARG A 17 1.52 -11.59 -3.61
N ILE A 18 0.25 -11.30 -3.34
CA ILE A 18 -0.63 -10.59 -4.29
C ILE A 18 -0.20 -9.13 -4.41
N ILE A 19 0.08 -8.45 -3.30
CA ILE A 19 0.55 -7.05 -3.30
C ILE A 19 1.90 -6.92 -4.00
N THR A 20 2.83 -7.83 -3.76
CA THR A 20 4.15 -7.83 -4.41
C THR A 20 4.13 -8.32 -5.85
N MET A 21 2.97 -8.70 -6.39
CA MET A 21 2.81 -9.25 -7.73
C MET A 21 3.57 -10.56 -7.97
N GLU A 22 3.94 -11.29 -6.93
CA GLU A 22 4.39 -12.68 -7.01
C GLU A 22 3.23 -13.57 -7.47
N LEU A 23 2.03 -13.33 -6.92
CA LEU A 23 0.77 -13.87 -7.40
C LEU A 23 0.05 -12.77 -8.19
N LYS A 24 -0.08 -12.99 -9.49
CA LYS A 24 -0.59 -12.00 -10.45
C LYS A 24 -2.11 -12.10 -10.60
N PRO A 25 -2.78 -11.00 -11.02
CA PRO A 25 -4.19 -11.09 -11.41
C PRO A 25 -4.45 -12.24 -12.37
N GLY A 26 -5.48 -13.03 -12.09
CA GLY A 26 -5.84 -14.22 -12.88
C GLY A 26 -5.17 -15.52 -12.46
N ASP A 27 -4.07 -15.48 -11.68
CA ASP A 27 -3.41 -16.70 -11.21
C ASP A 27 -4.37 -17.58 -10.41
N GLU A 28 -4.36 -18.89 -10.67
CA GLU A 28 -5.15 -19.86 -9.91
C GLU A 28 -4.48 -20.14 -8.54
N LEU A 29 -5.28 -20.17 -7.50
CA LEU A 29 -4.85 -20.44 -6.12
C LEU A 29 -5.38 -21.80 -5.66
N ASN A 30 -4.50 -22.80 -5.63
CA ASN A 30 -4.83 -24.14 -5.17
C ASN A 30 -4.70 -24.22 -3.64
N ASP A 31 -5.81 -24.33 -2.92
CA ASP A 31 -5.85 -24.38 -1.45
C ASP A 31 -5.01 -25.52 -0.84
N ARG A 32 -4.88 -26.64 -1.57
CA ARG A 32 -4.10 -27.80 -1.12
C ARG A 32 -2.60 -27.55 -1.25
N GLU A 33 -2.16 -27.00 -2.37
CA GLU A 33 -0.75 -26.71 -2.64
C GLU A 33 -0.24 -25.61 -1.71
N LEU A 34 -1.00 -24.52 -1.57
CA LEU A 34 -0.69 -23.43 -0.67
C LEU A 34 -0.65 -23.88 0.79
N ALA A 35 -1.58 -24.74 1.22
CA ALA A 35 -1.57 -25.30 2.57
C ALA A 35 -0.32 -26.16 2.82
N GLN A 36 0.07 -26.99 1.85
CA GLN A 36 1.27 -27.82 1.91
C GLN A 36 2.54 -26.97 1.98
N GLU A 37 2.63 -25.91 1.16
CA GLU A 37 3.75 -24.98 1.13
C GLU A 37 3.94 -24.27 2.48
N LEU A 38 2.84 -23.84 3.12
CA LEU A 38 2.89 -23.17 4.43
C LEU A 38 2.92 -24.11 5.62
N GLY A 39 2.92 -25.43 5.41
CA GLY A 39 2.95 -26.42 6.50
C GLY A 39 1.71 -26.38 7.39
N ILE A 40 0.54 -26.01 6.88
CA ILE A 40 -0.73 -25.92 7.59
C ILE A 40 -1.80 -26.87 7.00
N SER A 41 -2.91 -27.07 7.71
CA SER A 41 -4.03 -27.82 7.17
C SER A 41 -4.85 -26.97 6.16
N ARG A 42 -5.69 -27.65 5.34
CA ARG A 42 -6.52 -26.98 4.33
C ARG A 42 -7.60 -26.07 4.93
N THR A 43 -8.07 -26.36 6.13
CA THR A 43 -9.14 -25.56 6.76
C THR A 43 -8.72 -24.10 6.98
N PRO A 44 -7.64 -23.77 7.74
CA PRO A 44 -7.18 -22.41 7.89
C PRO A 44 -6.78 -21.74 6.57
N MET A 45 -6.28 -22.50 5.57
CA MET A 45 -6.00 -21.95 4.24
C MET A 45 -7.30 -21.50 3.52
N ARG A 46 -8.35 -22.31 3.56
CA ARG A 46 -9.65 -21.93 2.98
C ARG A 46 -10.27 -20.73 3.66
N GLU A 47 -10.19 -20.67 4.99
CA GLU A 47 -10.64 -19.50 5.76
C GLU A 47 -9.87 -18.22 5.35
N ALA A 48 -8.56 -18.32 5.16
CA ALA A 48 -7.72 -17.22 4.67
C ALA A 48 -8.15 -16.78 3.25
N LEU A 49 -8.40 -17.72 2.35
CA LEU A 49 -8.88 -17.40 0.99
C LEU A 49 -10.27 -16.75 1.01
N ILE A 50 -11.16 -17.16 1.92
CA ILE A 50 -12.47 -16.51 2.12
C ILE A 50 -12.27 -15.07 2.60
N MET A 51 -11.37 -14.82 3.55
CA MET A 51 -11.04 -13.47 4.01
C MET A 51 -10.48 -12.60 2.88
N LEU A 52 -9.60 -13.15 2.04
CA LEU A 52 -9.06 -12.46 0.85
C LEU A 52 -10.16 -12.18 -0.19
N ASN A 53 -11.16 -13.06 -0.31
CA ASN A 53 -12.31 -12.83 -1.19
C ASN A 53 -13.21 -11.69 -0.67
N ILE A 54 -13.40 -11.60 0.64
CA ILE A 54 -14.11 -10.46 1.27
C ILE A 54 -13.34 -9.15 1.06
N ALA A 55 -12.00 -9.21 1.07
CA ALA A 55 -11.12 -8.07 0.79
C ALA A 55 -10.93 -7.79 -0.72
N HIS A 56 -11.69 -8.43 -1.60
CA HIS A 56 -11.62 -8.29 -3.07
C HIS A 56 -10.23 -8.58 -3.68
N MET A 57 -9.38 -9.33 -2.97
CA MET A 57 -8.06 -9.72 -3.48
C MET A 57 -8.07 -11.02 -4.29
N VAL A 58 -9.03 -11.87 -4.02
CA VAL A 58 -9.26 -13.10 -4.79
C VAL A 58 -10.74 -13.24 -5.16
N THR A 59 -11.01 -14.06 -6.15
CA THR A 59 -12.37 -14.42 -6.57
C THR A 59 -12.54 -15.92 -6.40
N ILE A 60 -13.53 -16.34 -5.62
CA ILE A 60 -13.89 -17.75 -5.45
C ILE A 60 -15.10 -18.02 -6.35
N LYS A 61 -14.89 -18.79 -7.43
CA LYS A 61 -15.97 -19.17 -8.37
C LYS A 61 -16.32 -20.63 -8.16
N PRO A 62 -17.61 -20.97 -7.92
CA PRO A 62 -18.05 -22.36 -7.88
C PRO A 62 -17.61 -23.10 -9.13
N GLN A 63 -17.02 -24.28 -8.96
CA GLN A 63 -16.52 -25.15 -10.04
C GLN A 63 -15.35 -24.62 -10.89
N SER A 64 -14.98 -23.34 -10.76
CA SER A 64 -13.86 -22.72 -11.50
C SER A 64 -12.64 -22.43 -10.63
N GLY A 65 -12.70 -22.72 -9.32
CA GLY A 65 -11.57 -22.51 -8.42
C GLY A 65 -11.49 -21.11 -7.81
N THR A 66 -10.35 -20.84 -7.21
CA THR A 66 -10.01 -19.54 -6.61
C THR A 66 -8.93 -18.89 -7.46
N HIS A 67 -9.10 -17.63 -7.80
CA HIS A 67 -8.14 -16.87 -8.60
C HIS A 67 -7.83 -15.54 -7.96
N VAL A 68 -6.63 -15.01 -8.21
CA VAL A 68 -6.28 -13.63 -7.84
C VAL A 68 -7.20 -12.67 -8.60
N ALA A 69 -7.90 -11.81 -7.88
CA ALA A 69 -8.81 -10.85 -8.48
C ALA A 69 -8.05 -9.80 -9.32
N PRO A 70 -8.63 -9.31 -10.42
CA PRO A 70 -8.10 -8.17 -11.13
C PRO A 70 -8.08 -6.92 -10.23
N ILE A 71 -7.32 -5.92 -10.62
CA ILE A 71 -7.31 -4.61 -9.95
C ILE A 71 -8.58 -3.86 -10.36
N ASP A 72 -9.42 -3.56 -9.39
CA ASP A 72 -10.64 -2.78 -9.61
C ASP A 72 -10.32 -1.28 -9.46
N LEU A 73 -10.39 -0.55 -10.57
CA LEU A 73 -10.06 0.87 -10.60
C LEU A 73 -11.06 1.72 -9.82
N LYS A 74 -12.33 1.31 -9.77
CA LYS A 74 -13.35 2.03 -9.01
C LYS A 74 -13.14 1.87 -7.50
N LEU A 75 -12.86 0.66 -7.04
CA LEU A 75 -12.50 0.43 -5.64
C LEU A 75 -11.21 1.17 -5.28
N MET A 76 -10.21 1.14 -6.15
CA MET A 76 -8.96 1.88 -5.96
C MET A 76 -9.20 3.39 -5.81
N GLU A 77 -10.08 4.00 -6.63
CA GLU A 77 -10.41 5.43 -6.50
C GLU A 77 -11.10 5.73 -5.17
N MET A 78 -11.97 4.84 -4.68
CA MET A 78 -12.62 4.96 -3.37
C MET A 78 -11.59 4.85 -2.23
N GLU A 79 -10.65 3.89 -2.31
CA GLU A 79 -9.56 3.75 -1.37
C GLU A 79 -8.70 5.03 -1.35
N GLN A 80 -8.36 5.56 -2.51
CA GLN A 80 -7.55 6.78 -2.64
C GLN A 80 -8.25 8.02 -2.09
N PHE A 81 -9.54 8.15 -2.33
CA PHE A 81 -10.35 9.24 -1.75
C PHE A 81 -10.35 9.16 -0.22
N SER A 82 -10.54 7.98 0.33
CA SER A 82 -10.55 7.75 1.78
C SER A 82 -9.18 8.04 2.38
N ARG A 83 -8.11 7.57 1.73
CA ARG A 83 -6.73 7.82 2.11
C ARG A 83 -6.43 9.32 2.15
N PHE A 84 -6.71 10.04 1.07
CA PHE A 84 -6.52 11.49 1.00
C PHE A 84 -7.27 12.22 2.12
N THR A 85 -8.53 11.86 2.37
CA THR A 85 -9.36 12.51 3.38
C THR A 85 -8.79 12.33 4.79
N LEU A 86 -8.41 11.11 5.14
CA LEU A 86 -7.87 10.79 6.46
C LEU A 86 -6.47 11.40 6.66
N GLU A 87 -5.58 11.22 5.71
CA GLU A 87 -4.22 11.74 5.81
C GLU A 87 -4.19 13.28 5.85
N LYS A 88 -5.02 13.94 5.03
CA LYS A 88 -5.15 15.40 5.04
C LYS A 88 -5.53 15.90 6.44
N GLU A 89 -6.51 15.27 7.07
CA GLU A 89 -6.94 15.64 8.41
C GLU A 89 -5.81 15.45 9.44
N MET A 90 -5.10 14.32 9.39
CA MET A 90 -4.00 14.06 10.33
C MET A 90 -2.86 15.06 10.14
N LEU A 91 -2.46 15.35 8.91
CA LEU A 91 -1.42 16.33 8.61
C LEU A 91 -1.80 17.74 9.06
N ASN A 92 -3.07 18.14 8.90
CA ASN A 92 -3.55 19.45 9.38
C ASN A 92 -3.56 19.55 10.90
N ARG A 93 -3.84 18.48 11.63
CA ARG A 93 -3.78 18.47 13.12
C ARG A 93 -2.38 18.70 13.65
N ILE A 94 -1.35 18.21 12.95
CA ILE A 94 0.05 18.38 13.36
C ILE A 94 0.70 19.63 12.74
N ARG A 95 0.00 20.37 11.90
CA ARG A 95 0.51 21.52 11.17
C ARG A 95 0.94 22.64 12.13
N GLY A 96 2.21 23.07 12.00
CA GLY A 96 2.82 24.10 12.85
C GLY A 96 3.06 23.67 14.30
N THR A 97 2.93 22.37 14.63
CA THR A 97 3.08 21.88 16.03
C THR A 97 4.20 20.86 16.20
N LEU A 98 4.91 20.48 15.13
CA LEU A 98 6.00 19.52 15.21
C LEU A 98 7.13 20.03 16.10
N THR A 99 7.63 19.16 16.99
CA THR A 99 8.88 19.43 17.73
C THR A 99 10.08 19.23 16.79
N PRO A 100 11.27 19.77 17.14
CA PRO A 100 12.48 19.55 16.37
C PRO A 100 12.80 18.06 16.15
N GLU A 101 12.56 17.21 17.17
CA GLU A 101 12.80 15.76 17.08
C GLU A 101 11.82 15.08 16.12
N GLN A 102 10.57 15.53 16.09
CA GLN A 102 9.54 15.04 15.18
C GLN A 102 9.83 15.45 13.73
N GLU A 103 10.26 16.70 13.52
CA GLU A 103 10.73 17.18 12.21
C GLU A 103 11.94 16.37 11.74
N GLU A 104 12.92 16.13 12.61
CA GLU A 104 14.09 15.31 12.29
C GLU A 104 13.71 13.88 11.88
N ALA A 105 12.72 13.28 12.55
CA ALA A 105 12.21 11.95 12.19
C ALA A 105 11.64 11.92 10.76
N TYR A 106 10.86 12.94 10.36
CA TYR A 106 10.38 13.07 8.98
C TYR A 106 11.53 13.25 7.99
N ARG A 107 12.49 14.11 8.27
CA ARG A 107 13.66 14.37 7.42
C ARG A 107 14.53 13.11 7.27
N PHE A 108 14.72 12.35 8.36
CA PHE A 108 15.43 11.08 8.34
C PHE A 108 14.75 10.04 7.45
N ASN A 109 13.41 9.93 7.53
CA ASN A 109 12.65 9.04 6.66
C ASN A 109 12.82 9.40 5.18
N ILE A 110 12.71 10.69 4.83
CA ILE A 110 12.90 11.19 3.46
C ILE A 110 14.32 10.87 2.95
N GLU A 111 15.35 11.06 3.78
CA GLU A 111 16.72 10.77 3.40
C GLU A 111 16.97 9.26 3.25
N SER A 112 16.38 8.44 4.12
CA SER A 112 16.44 6.98 4.02
C SER A 112 15.80 6.49 2.71
N TYR A 113 14.67 7.08 2.32
CA TYR A 113 14.03 6.80 1.02
C TYR A 113 14.94 7.21 -0.15
N ARG A 114 15.55 8.40 -0.08
CA ARG A 114 16.49 8.91 -1.11
C ARG A 114 17.73 8.02 -1.26
N GLN A 115 18.27 7.49 -0.17
CA GLN A 115 19.38 6.55 -0.21
C GLN A 115 18.98 5.27 -0.94
N LEU A 116 17.80 4.75 -0.61
CA LEU A 116 17.27 3.54 -1.24
C LEU A 116 16.97 3.74 -2.75
N GLU A 117 16.58 4.95 -3.18
CA GLU A 117 16.42 5.30 -4.60
C GLU A 117 17.75 5.17 -5.39
N ARG A 118 18.88 5.40 -4.74
CA ARG A 118 20.22 5.32 -5.36
C ARG A 118 20.80 3.91 -5.39
N GLU A 119 20.27 3.00 -4.56
CA GLU A 119 20.71 1.61 -4.55
C GLU A 119 20.26 0.91 -5.84
N THR A 120 21.18 0.23 -6.52
CA THR A 120 20.87 -0.59 -7.70
C THR A 120 20.95 -2.07 -7.32
N GLY A 121 19.97 -2.87 -7.74
CA GLY A 121 19.99 -4.33 -7.59
C GLY A 121 19.79 -4.86 -6.17
N ALA A 122 19.33 -4.04 -5.22
CA ALA A 122 19.04 -4.48 -3.86
C ALA A 122 17.83 -5.41 -3.85
N GLU A 123 18.00 -6.62 -3.32
CA GLU A 123 16.90 -7.55 -3.11
C GLU A 123 15.82 -6.90 -2.24
N ARG A 124 14.56 -7.03 -2.65
CA ARG A 124 13.40 -6.44 -1.97
C ARG A 124 13.42 -4.91 -1.85
N ARG A 125 14.17 -4.21 -2.71
CA ARG A 125 14.23 -2.74 -2.72
C ARG A 125 12.84 -2.10 -2.73
N GLU A 126 11.95 -2.57 -3.61
CA GLU A 126 10.61 -2.02 -3.75
C GLU A 126 9.76 -2.21 -2.49
N ILE A 127 9.92 -3.33 -1.77
CA ILE A 127 9.22 -3.56 -0.49
C ILE A 127 9.70 -2.55 0.55
N ARG A 128 11.02 -2.36 0.68
CA ARG A 128 11.61 -1.38 1.60
C ARG A 128 11.19 0.06 1.25
N MET A 129 11.04 0.38 -0.03
CA MET A 129 10.52 1.69 -0.48
C MET A 129 9.06 1.90 -0.05
N LEU A 130 8.20 0.87 -0.20
CA LEU A 130 6.82 0.92 0.29
C LEU A 130 6.76 1.06 1.81
N ASP A 131 7.62 0.36 2.54
CA ASP A 131 7.68 0.44 4.00
C ASP A 131 8.06 1.86 4.46
N LEU A 132 9.05 2.49 3.81
CA LEU A 132 9.46 3.86 4.11
C LEU A 132 8.37 4.89 3.75
N ASP A 133 7.69 4.70 2.61
CA ASP A 133 6.57 5.55 2.22
C ASP A 133 5.40 5.42 3.22
N ASN A 134 5.05 4.20 3.61
CA ASN A 134 4.03 3.96 4.63
C ASN A 134 4.44 4.54 5.99
N ALA A 135 5.71 4.44 6.38
CA ALA A 135 6.23 5.02 7.61
C ALA A 135 6.12 6.55 7.62
N PHE A 136 6.39 7.22 6.48
CA PHE A 136 6.21 8.67 6.34
C PHE A 136 4.77 9.11 6.64
N HIS A 137 3.81 8.46 5.99
CA HIS A 137 2.40 8.78 6.16
C HIS A 137 1.86 8.40 7.55
N ARG A 138 2.34 7.28 8.11
CA ARG A 138 1.97 6.79 9.43
C ARG A 138 2.32 7.77 10.55
N MET A 139 3.44 8.52 10.42
CA MET A 139 3.89 9.44 11.46
C MET A 139 2.81 10.44 11.87
N ALA A 140 2.04 10.99 10.94
CA ALA A 140 0.95 11.91 11.26
C ALA A 140 -0.14 11.25 12.12
N PHE A 141 -0.50 10.01 11.82
CA PHE A 141 -1.47 9.25 12.62
C PHE A 141 -0.93 8.93 14.02
N THR A 142 0.33 8.52 14.11
CA THR A 142 0.99 8.25 15.41
C THR A 142 1.01 9.50 16.28
N LEU A 143 1.36 10.67 15.72
CA LEU A 143 1.37 11.94 16.44
C LEU A 143 -0.02 12.40 16.87
N CYS A 144 -1.07 11.98 16.17
CA CYS A 144 -2.46 12.22 16.54
C CYS A 144 -3.04 11.15 17.49
N GLY A 145 -2.29 10.13 17.89
CA GLY A 145 -2.80 9.00 18.69
C GLY A 145 -3.76 8.09 17.92
N MET A 146 -3.66 8.06 16.59
CA MET A 146 -4.55 7.29 15.69
C MET A 146 -3.80 6.25 14.85
N GLU A 147 -2.71 5.69 15.36
CA GLU A 147 -1.86 4.73 14.66
C GLU A 147 -2.63 3.47 14.21
N GLU A 148 -3.51 2.94 15.06
CA GLU A 148 -4.33 1.78 14.72
C GLU A 148 -5.27 2.04 13.52
N HIS A 149 -5.69 3.29 13.33
CA HIS A 149 -6.49 3.70 12.17
C HIS A 149 -5.70 3.61 10.87
N PHE A 150 -4.42 3.98 10.91
CA PHE A 150 -3.54 3.83 9.76
C PHE A 150 -3.34 2.35 9.39
N ASP A 151 -3.13 1.50 10.38
CA ASP A 151 -2.98 0.05 10.16
C ASP A 151 -4.25 -0.57 9.58
N HIS A 152 -5.42 -0.15 10.10
CA HIS A 152 -6.70 -0.58 9.55
C HIS A 152 -6.88 -0.12 8.09
N MET A 153 -6.54 1.13 7.79
CA MET A 153 -6.56 1.67 6.42
C MET A 153 -5.70 0.83 5.49
N LEU A 154 -4.44 0.57 5.84
CA LEU A 154 -3.53 -0.27 5.03
C LEU A 154 -4.03 -1.71 4.87
N SER A 155 -4.65 -2.28 5.90
CA SER A 155 -5.21 -3.63 5.83
C SER A 155 -6.41 -3.74 4.90
N THR A 156 -7.11 -2.62 4.66
CA THR A 156 -8.35 -2.55 3.88
C THR A 156 -8.10 -2.09 2.44
N PHE A 157 -7.13 -1.16 2.23
CA PHE A 157 -6.85 -0.56 0.92
C PHE A 157 -5.90 -1.43 0.10
N GLN A 158 -6.47 -2.43 -0.58
CA GLN A 158 -5.70 -3.47 -1.26
C GLN A 158 -5.35 -3.10 -2.72
N HIS A 159 -6.25 -2.42 -3.41
CA HIS A 159 -6.08 -2.09 -4.83
C HIS A 159 -5.02 -1.02 -5.02
N ILE A 160 -5.02 0.02 -4.19
CA ILE A 160 -4.00 1.08 -4.25
C ILE A 160 -2.60 0.55 -3.88
N GLU A 161 -2.48 -0.38 -2.92
CA GLU A 161 -1.19 -0.98 -2.56
C GLU A 161 -0.58 -1.79 -3.71
N ARG A 162 -1.41 -2.53 -4.46
CA ARG A 162 -0.95 -3.26 -5.67
C ARG A 162 -0.42 -2.29 -6.73
N LEU A 163 -1.10 -1.16 -6.96
CA LEU A 163 -0.65 -0.15 -7.93
C LEU A 163 0.59 0.60 -7.49
N ARG A 164 0.72 0.89 -6.20
CA ARG A 164 1.95 1.49 -5.65
C ARG A 164 3.16 0.61 -5.94
N LYS A 165 3.01 -0.70 -5.85
CA LYS A 165 4.07 -1.65 -6.21
C LYS A 165 4.43 -1.56 -7.69
N PHE A 166 3.45 -1.46 -8.59
CA PHE A 166 3.71 -1.24 -10.03
C PHE A 166 4.48 0.05 -10.28
N SER A 167 4.09 1.13 -9.61
CA SER A 167 4.73 2.43 -9.79
C SER A 167 6.21 2.43 -9.37
N LEU A 168 6.59 1.59 -8.40
CA LEU A 168 7.98 1.46 -7.96
C LEU A 168 8.90 0.77 -9.00
N GLN A 169 8.31 0.02 -9.93
CA GLN A 169 9.04 -0.65 -11.01
C GLN A 169 9.28 0.25 -12.23
N THR A 170 8.69 1.44 -12.26
CA THR A 170 8.85 2.41 -13.33
C THR A 170 9.81 3.51 -12.91
N ASP A 171 10.63 4.02 -13.85
CA ASP A 171 11.63 5.09 -13.60
C ASP A 171 11.02 6.44 -13.12
N GLU A 172 9.70 6.55 -13.10
CA GLU A 172 8.98 7.77 -12.75
C GLU A 172 8.95 8.08 -11.23
N ASN A 173 9.46 7.18 -10.40
CA ASN A 173 9.51 7.36 -8.94
C ASN A 173 10.54 8.37 -8.43
N LYS A 174 11.31 8.99 -9.29
CA LYS A 174 12.37 9.97 -8.95
C LYS A 174 11.89 11.21 -8.19
N SER A 175 10.62 11.31 -7.85
CA SER A 175 10.06 12.48 -7.19
C SER A 175 9.32 12.20 -5.87
N VAL A 176 9.37 10.98 -5.30
CA VAL A 176 8.73 10.70 -4.00
C VAL A 176 9.37 11.53 -2.90
N CYS A 177 10.69 11.56 -2.81
CA CYS A 177 11.40 12.42 -1.85
C CYS A 177 11.03 13.89 -2.00
N ALA A 178 10.92 14.40 -3.22
CA ALA A 178 10.52 15.78 -3.47
C ALA A 178 9.06 16.04 -3.06
N ALA A 179 8.16 15.07 -3.27
CA ALA A 179 6.78 15.16 -2.83
C ALA A 179 6.66 15.13 -1.30
N HIS A 180 7.33 14.20 -0.63
CA HIS A 180 7.38 14.13 0.83
C HIS A 180 7.99 15.40 1.45
N THR A 181 9.05 15.95 0.84
CA THR A 181 9.62 17.24 1.27
C THR A 181 8.58 18.35 1.19
N ARG A 182 7.81 18.45 0.08
CA ARG A 182 6.75 19.47 -0.05
C ARG A 182 5.63 19.28 0.99
N ILE A 183 5.26 18.04 1.30
CA ILE A 183 4.28 17.78 2.36
C ILE A 183 4.82 18.24 3.71
N LEU A 184 6.06 17.87 4.05
CA LEU A 184 6.69 18.30 5.31
C LEU A 184 6.79 19.83 5.41
N GLU A 185 7.26 20.53 4.37
CA GLU A 185 7.34 21.99 4.36
C GLU A 185 5.95 22.64 4.50
N ALA A 186 4.92 22.06 3.87
CA ALA A 186 3.55 22.54 4.06
C ALA A 186 3.04 22.32 5.50
N VAL A 187 3.41 21.21 6.14
CA VAL A 187 3.07 20.95 7.56
C VAL A 187 3.81 21.92 8.49
N LEU A 188 5.08 22.24 8.21
CA LEU A 188 5.89 23.11 9.05
C LEU A 188 5.47 24.59 8.93
N HIS A 189 5.23 25.07 7.71
CA HIS A 189 5.17 26.49 7.41
C HIS A 189 3.96 26.92 6.57
N GLY A 190 3.22 25.97 6.00
CA GLY A 190 2.14 26.25 5.05
C GLY A 190 0.77 26.43 5.70
N SER A 191 -0.20 26.71 4.84
CA SER A 191 -1.62 26.74 5.17
C SER A 191 -2.24 25.33 5.04
N GLU A 192 -3.51 25.18 5.47
CA GLU A 192 -4.28 23.96 5.24
C GLU A 192 -4.42 23.63 3.73
N GLU A 193 -4.53 24.68 2.90
CA GLU A 193 -4.61 24.53 1.45
C GLU A 193 -3.28 24.02 0.86
N ASP A 194 -2.14 24.46 1.39
CA ASP A 194 -0.82 23.98 0.96
C ASP A 194 -0.61 22.52 1.32
N VAL A 195 -1.02 22.09 2.52
CA VAL A 195 -1.01 20.68 2.93
C VAL A 195 -1.90 19.85 1.99
N SER A 196 -3.13 20.32 1.75
CA SER A 196 -4.09 19.64 0.87
C SER A 196 -3.53 19.47 -0.55
N ARG A 197 -2.93 20.53 -1.10
CA ARG A 197 -2.33 20.55 -2.44
C ARG A 197 -1.13 19.60 -2.52
N ALA A 198 -0.18 19.71 -1.58
CA ALA A 198 1.02 18.88 -1.57
C ALA A 198 0.68 17.38 -1.44
N LEU A 199 -0.27 17.04 -0.57
CA LEU A 199 -0.74 15.67 -0.39
C LEU A 199 -1.47 15.16 -1.64
N SER A 200 -2.39 15.98 -2.23
CA SER A 200 -3.11 15.63 -3.45
C SER A 200 -2.16 15.36 -4.61
N ASP A 201 -1.17 16.22 -4.82
CA ASP A 201 -0.16 16.07 -5.87
C ASP A 201 0.66 14.78 -5.67
N HIS A 202 1.00 14.45 -4.42
CA HIS A 202 1.70 13.21 -4.09
C HIS A 202 0.83 11.98 -4.36
N LEU A 203 -0.37 11.95 -3.81
CA LEU A 203 -1.26 10.79 -3.89
C LEU A 203 -1.82 10.55 -5.29
N ASN A 204 -2.01 11.58 -6.13
CA ASN A 204 -2.51 11.44 -7.50
C ASN A 204 -1.46 10.96 -8.53
N ARG A 205 -0.22 10.80 -8.14
CA ARG A 205 0.85 10.29 -9.03
C ARG A 205 0.58 8.88 -9.57
N TYR A 206 -0.19 8.08 -8.84
CA TYR A 206 -0.57 6.74 -9.28
C TYR A 206 -1.29 6.71 -10.64
N ARG A 207 -1.96 7.80 -11.04
CA ARG A 207 -2.72 7.86 -12.30
C ARG A 207 -1.86 7.59 -13.53
N LEU A 208 -0.63 8.11 -13.54
CA LEU A 208 0.34 7.83 -14.61
C LEU A 208 0.74 6.36 -14.60
N SER A 209 0.97 5.82 -13.40
CA SER A 209 1.33 4.40 -13.23
C SER A 209 0.18 3.45 -13.64
N VAL A 210 -1.08 3.83 -13.38
CA VAL A 210 -2.26 3.09 -13.83
C VAL A 210 -2.30 3.00 -15.34
N GLU A 211 -2.16 4.14 -16.03
CA GLU A 211 -2.23 4.19 -17.49
C GLU A 211 -1.15 3.32 -18.13
N GLN A 212 0.08 3.39 -17.64
CA GLN A 212 1.17 2.54 -18.11
C GLN A 212 0.96 1.06 -17.79
N ALA A 213 0.45 0.75 -16.59
CA ALA A 213 0.16 -0.62 -16.19
C ALA A 213 -0.96 -1.23 -17.05
N ARG A 214 -2.03 -0.46 -17.36
CA ARG A 214 -3.10 -0.88 -18.27
C ARG A 214 -2.61 -1.13 -19.69
N GLN A 215 -1.72 -0.30 -20.20
CA GLN A 215 -1.14 -0.51 -21.53
C GLN A 215 -0.27 -1.77 -21.61
N ARG A 216 0.46 -2.10 -20.54
CA ARG A 216 1.34 -3.29 -20.49
C ARG A 216 0.59 -4.57 -20.13
N HIS A 217 -0.40 -4.47 -19.28
CA HIS A 217 -1.13 -5.60 -18.69
C HIS A 217 -2.63 -5.30 -18.61
N PRO A 218 -3.34 -5.17 -19.74
CA PRO A 218 -4.77 -4.85 -19.74
C PRO A 218 -5.61 -5.88 -18.98
N ASP A 219 -5.19 -7.15 -19.00
CA ASP A 219 -5.79 -8.30 -18.32
C ASP A 219 -5.69 -8.25 -16.79
N TYR A 220 -4.85 -7.37 -16.24
CA TYR A 220 -4.71 -7.21 -14.79
C TYR A 220 -5.80 -6.33 -14.17
N PHE A 221 -6.62 -5.68 -14.98
CA PHE A 221 -7.63 -4.73 -14.53
C PHE A 221 -9.04 -5.21 -14.85
N THR A 222 -10.04 -4.77 -14.07
CA THR A 222 -11.43 -4.99 -14.42
C THR A 222 -11.77 -4.27 -15.72
N GLU A 223 -12.60 -4.89 -16.56
CA GLU A 223 -13.30 -4.15 -17.63
C GLU A 223 -14.25 -3.14 -17.00
N GLU A 224 -14.33 -1.94 -17.57
CA GLU A 224 -15.22 -0.86 -17.08
C GLU A 224 -16.69 -1.22 -17.21
#